data_587f2b4d9fd080587d772111e93e3237
#
_entry.id   587f2b4d9fd080587d772111e93e3237
#
_cell.length_a   1.000
_cell.length_b   1.000
_cell.length_c   1.000
_cell.angle_alpha   90.00
_cell.angle_beta   90.00
_cell.angle_gamma   90.00
#
_symmetry.space_group_name_H-M   'P 1'
#
loop_
_entity.id
_entity.type
_entity.pdbx_description
1 polymer ?
#
loop_
_entity_poly.entity_id
_entity_poly.type
_entity_poly.pdbx_seq_one_letter_code
_entity_poly.pdbx_strand_id
1 'polypeptide(L)'
;PAVRKLEPGMPYAGLAALHRLLVVLGDLPASAPLPSGYEGELVDAVRRFQARHGLEADGVIGRKSFEQLDVPLAQRVRQIELALERLRWLPPLRSEKAVVINIPEFRLRALEVSDGAAAVRLGMNIIVGRPRHADADVHRQHAPCRVQPLLERAGVDRAQGNHPEAAA
;
A
#
# COMPACT_ATOMS: atom_id res chain seq x y z
N PRO A 1 26.35 -13.79 10.15
CA PRO A 1 25.43 -14.92 10.12
C PRO A 1 24.10 -14.42 9.57
N ALA A 2 23.70 -14.97 8.40
CA ALA A 2 22.46 -14.55 7.78
C ALA A 2 21.28 -15.05 8.62
N VAL A 3 20.73 -14.17 9.44
CA VAL A 3 19.44 -14.42 10.11
C VAL A 3 18.40 -14.48 9.01
N ARG A 4 17.89 -15.68 8.69
CA ARG A 4 16.90 -15.85 7.62
C ARG A 4 15.54 -15.26 7.99
N LYS A 5 15.26 -15.14 9.28
CA LYS A 5 14.00 -14.63 9.83
C LYS A 5 14.25 -14.13 11.24
N LEU A 6 13.76 -12.93 11.58
CA LEU A 6 13.79 -12.37 12.92
C LEU A 6 12.34 -12.21 13.41
N GLU A 7 11.99 -12.92 14.46
CA GLU A 7 10.67 -12.88 15.08
C GLU A 7 10.70 -12.07 16.39
N PRO A 8 9.56 -11.49 16.79
CA PRO A 8 9.45 -10.82 18.08
C PRO A 8 9.92 -11.72 19.24
N GLY A 9 10.71 -11.14 20.17
CA GLY A 9 11.31 -11.88 21.30
C GLY A 9 12.67 -12.51 20.99
N MET A 10 13.12 -12.54 19.73
CA MET A 10 14.42 -13.13 19.39
C MET A 10 15.59 -12.14 19.69
N PRO A 11 16.73 -12.65 20.18
CA PRO A 11 17.94 -11.84 20.29
C PRO A 11 18.47 -11.50 18.89
N TYR A 12 18.88 -10.25 18.69
CA TYR A 12 19.42 -9.79 17.42
C TYR A 12 20.63 -8.89 17.62
N ALA A 13 21.78 -9.30 17.12
CA ALA A 13 23.02 -8.54 17.24
C ALA A 13 22.97 -7.17 16.52
N GLY A 14 22.12 -7.04 15.49
CA GLY A 14 21.91 -5.80 14.73
C GLY A 14 20.87 -4.85 15.32
N LEU A 15 20.40 -5.07 16.55
CA LEU A 15 19.29 -4.34 17.16
C LEU A 15 19.51 -2.82 17.17
N ALA A 16 20.71 -2.37 17.57
CA ALA A 16 21.05 -0.95 17.61
C ALA A 16 21.09 -0.31 16.22
N ALA A 17 21.50 -1.05 15.20
CA ALA A 17 21.48 -0.57 13.82
C ALA A 17 20.05 -0.45 13.29
N LEU A 18 19.20 -1.48 13.55
CA LEU A 18 17.80 -1.48 13.19
C LEU A 18 17.05 -0.32 13.88
N HIS A 19 17.28 -0.12 15.18
CA HIS A 19 16.68 0.98 15.94
C HIS A 19 17.01 2.33 15.30
N ARG A 20 18.30 2.61 15.07
CA ARG A 20 18.75 3.86 14.43
C ARG A 20 18.14 4.06 13.05
N LEU A 21 18.10 3.01 12.25
CA LEU A 21 17.50 3.06 10.91
C LEU A 21 16.03 3.44 10.98
N LEU A 22 15.24 2.82 11.85
CA LEU A 22 13.81 3.11 12.00
C LEU A 22 13.55 4.52 12.55
N VAL A 23 14.43 5.04 13.41
CA VAL A 23 14.39 6.44 13.85
C VAL A 23 14.65 7.39 12.67
N VAL A 24 15.67 7.15 11.86
CA VAL A 24 15.97 7.97 10.67
C VAL A 24 14.85 7.92 9.64
N LEU A 25 14.21 6.76 9.50
CA LEU A 25 13.08 6.57 8.58
C LEU A 25 11.76 7.16 9.12
N GLY A 26 11.71 7.58 10.38
CA GLY A 26 10.53 8.17 11.03
C GLY A 26 9.49 7.13 11.48
N ASP A 27 9.83 5.84 11.45
CA ASP A 27 8.95 4.78 11.93
C ASP A 27 9.06 4.58 13.46
N LEU A 28 10.13 5.09 14.08
CA LEU A 28 10.37 5.05 15.52
C LEU A 28 10.67 6.47 16.04
N PRO A 29 10.09 6.91 17.16
CA PRO A 29 10.43 8.19 17.77
C PRO A 29 11.91 8.24 18.18
N ALA A 30 12.56 9.39 18.04
CA ALA A 30 13.95 9.58 18.45
C ALA A 30 14.16 9.41 19.96
N SER A 31 13.09 9.59 20.77
CA SER A 31 13.10 9.39 22.21
C SER A 31 12.91 7.93 22.65
N ALA A 32 12.61 7.02 21.72
CA ALA A 32 12.37 5.61 22.04
C ALA A 32 13.65 4.97 22.58
N PRO A 33 13.59 4.29 23.73
CA PRO A 33 14.76 3.62 24.27
C PRO A 33 15.14 2.41 23.41
N LEU A 34 16.43 2.10 23.38
CA LEU A 34 16.91 0.86 22.77
C LEU A 34 16.50 -0.33 23.65
N PRO A 35 15.63 -1.25 23.18
CA PRO A 35 15.23 -2.41 23.98
C PRO A 35 16.36 -3.43 24.09
N SER A 36 16.24 -4.37 25.03
CA SER A 36 17.20 -5.47 25.21
C SER A 36 17.08 -6.56 24.14
N GLY A 37 15.93 -6.65 23.49
CA GLY A 37 15.63 -7.62 22.45
C GLY A 37 14.74 -7.03 21.35
N TYR A 38 14.40 -7.84 20.37
CA TYR A 38 13.47 -7.45 19.33
C TYR A 38 12.03 -7.54 19.83
N GLU A 39 11.58 -6.51 20.55
CA GLU A 39 10.30 -6.50 21.26
C GLU A 39 9.69 -5.09 21.36
N GLY A 40 8.46 -5.01 21.83
CA GLY A 40 7.78 -3.77 22.18
C GLY A 40 7.67 -2.79 21.01
N GLU A 41 7.96 -1.52 21.27
CA GLU A 41 7.82 -0.42 20.31
C GLU A 41 8.65 -0.60 19.04
N LEU A 42 9.76 -1.33 19.12
CA LEU A 42 10.60 -1.63 17.96
C LEU A 42 9.88 -2.57 16.98
N VAL A 43 9.10 -3.53 17.47
CA VAL A 43 8.27 -4.41 16.63
C VAL A 43 7.16 -3.61 15.95
N ASP A 44 6.53 -2.69 16.68
CA ASP A 44 5.48 -1.83 16.11
C ASP A 44 6.05 -0.86 15.07
N ALA A 45 7.27 -0.38 15.27
CA ALA A 45 7.98 0.41 14.26
C ALA A 45 8.24 -0.41 12.99
N VAL A 46 8.62 -1.68 13.12
CA VAL A 46 8.79 -2.58 11.97
C VAL A 46 7.45 -2.81 11.27
N ARG A 47 6.36 -3.00 11.99
CA ARG A 47 5.01 -3.11 11.39
C ARG A 47 4.64 -1.86 10.59
N ARG A 48 4.90 -0.65 11.13
CA ARG A 48 4.71 0.62 10.41
C ARG A 48 5.53 0.67 9.14
N PHE A 49 6.81 0.31 9.24
CA PHE A 49 7.71 0.20 8.09
C PHE A 49 7.17 -0.77 7.03
N GLN A 50 6.77 -1.97 7.43
CA GLN A 50 6.22 -3.00 6.53
C GLN A 50 4.95 -2.50 5.81
N ALA A 51 3.99 -1.95 6.55
CA ALA A 51 2.76 -1.40 6.00
C ALA A 51 3.04 -0.32 4.95
N ARG A 52 3.98 0.60 5.23
CA ARG A 52 4.38 1.68 4.33
C ARG A 52 5.06 1.17 3.06
N HIS A 53 5.73 0.01 3.13
CA HIS A 53 6.41 -0.62 2.00
C HIS A 53 5.55 -1.69 1.28
N GLY A 54 4.26 -1.79 1.63
CA GLY A 54 3.35 -2.77 1.00
C GLY A 54 3.66 -4.22 1.36
N LEU A 55 4.37 -4.44 2.46
CA LEU A 55 4.64 -5.77 3.01
C LEU A 55 3.55 -6.16 4.01
N GLU A 56 3.47 -7.45 4.34
CA GLU A 56 2.64 -7.91 5.45
C GLU A 56 3.16 -7.32 6.77
N ALA A 57 2.31 -6.60 7.49
CA ALA A 57 2.68 -5.88 8.71
C ALA A 57 2.57 -6.78 9.95
N ASP A 58 3.25 -7.92 9.93
CA ASP A 58 3.27 -8.92 10.99
C ASP A 58 4.32 -8.64 12.08
N GLY A 59 5.28 -7.76 11.79
CA GLY A 59 6.41 -7.47 12.66
C GLY A 59 7.53 -8.51 12.55
N VAL A 60 7.44 -9.46 11.61
CA VAL A 60 8.49 -10.45 11.37
C VAL A 60 9.40 -9.96 10.27
N ILE A 61 10.68 -9.80 10.54
CA ILE A 61 11.64 -9.39 9.52
C ILE A 61 12.09 -10.63 8.76
N GLY A 62 11.38 -10.93 7.67
CA GLY A 62 11.74 -11.95 6.70
C GLY A 62 12.59 -11.39 5.55
N ARG A 63 12.84 -12.22 4.54
CA ARG A 63 13.67 -11.86 3.38
C ARG A 63 13.24 -10.54 2.73
N LYS A 64 11.96 -10.37 2.44
CA LYS A 64 11.43 -9.15 1.79
C LYS A 64 11.63 -7.91 2.67
N SER A 65 11.44 -8.05 3.98
CA SER A 65 11.65 -6.94 4.92
C SER A 65 13.13 -6.56 5.01
N PHE A 66 14.03 -7.54 5.03
CA PHE A 66 15.48 -7.27 4.97
C PHE A 66 15.88 -6.59 3.67
N GLU A 67 15.42 -7.06 2.52
CA GLU A 67 15.68 -6.43 1.21
C GLU A 67 15.25 -4.96 1.19
N GLN A 68 14.12 -4.64 1.83
CA GLN A 68 13.67 -3.25 1.94
C GLN A 68 14.45 -2.44 2.96
N LEU A 69 14.85 -3.00 4.09
CA LEU A 69 15.66 -2.31 5.10
C LEU A 69 17.10 -2.01 4.60
N ASP A 70 17.63 -2.86 3.72
CA ASP A 70 18.99 -2.75 3.19
C ASP A 70 19.12 -1.74 2.03
N VAL A 71 18.02 -1.18 1.55
CA VAL A 71 18.06 -0.16 0.48
C VAL A 71 18.71 1.11 0.97
N PRO A 72 19.84 1.56 0.38
CA PRO A 72 20.54 2.78 0.78
C PRO A 72 19.65 4.02 0.69
N LEU A 73 19.79 4.94 1.66
CA LEU A 73 19.00 6.19 1.67
C LEU A 73 19.16 7.01 0.39
N ALA A 74 20.35 7.07 -0.19
CA ALA A 74 20.58 7.74 -1.46
C ALA A 74 19.74 7.14 -2.60
N GLN A 75 19.56 5.80 -2.61
CA GLN A 75 18.70 5.15 -3.57
C GLN A 75 17.22 5.48 -3.31
N ARG A 76 16.81 5.63 -2.04
CA ARG A 76 15.46 6.09 -1.69
C ARG A 76 15.19 7.49 -2.21
N VAL A 77 16.13 8.41 -2.04
CA VAL A 77 16.04 9.77 -2.59
C VAL A 77 15.84 9.70 -4.10
N ARG A 78 16.67 8.90 -4.80
CA ARG A 78 16.52 8.73 -6.26
C ARG A 78 15.17 8.15 -6.67
N GLN A 79 14.63 7.19 -5.94
CA GLN A 79 13.28 6.66 -6.18
C GLN A 79 12.20 7.74 -6.03
N ILE A 80 12.32 8.60 -5.01
CA ILE A 80 11.39 9.73 -4.79
C ILE A 80 11.49 10.73 -5.94
N GLU A 81 12.69 11.14 -6.36
CA GLU A 81 12.91 12.04 -7.49
C GLU A 81 12.23 11.53 -8.76
N LEU A 82 12.45 10.24 -9.09
CA LEU A 82 11.82 9.60 -10.24
C LEU A 82 10.30 9.51 -10.12
N ALA A 83 9.78 9.27 -8.91
CA ALA A 83 8.34 9.24 -8.69
C ALA A 83 7.72 10.64 -8.86
N LEU A 84 8.36 11.68 -8.32
CA LEU A 84 7.93 13.07 -8.50
C LEU A 84 7.96 13.50 -9.97
N GLU A 85 8.99 13.09 -10.71
CA GLU A 85 9.06 13.38 -12.14
C GLU A 85 7.91 12.72 -12.91
N ARG A 86 7.60 11.46 -12.62
CA ARG A 86 6.44 10.76 -13.22
C ARG A 86 5.11 11.42 -12.86
N LEU A 87 4.95 11.91 -11.63
CA LEU A 87 3.76 12.62 -11.21
C LEU A 87 3.52 13.90 -12.00
N ARG A 88 4.58 14.59 -12.45
CA ARG A 88 4.47 15.79 -13.32
C ARG A 88 3.89 15.48 -14.69
N TRP A 89 4.02 14.25 -15.17
CA TRP A 89 3.49 13.82 -16.46
C TRP A 89 2.02 13.39 -16.40
N LEU A 90 1.50 13.18 -15.19
CA LEU A 90 0.10 12.84 -15.04
C LEU A 90 -0.78 14.04 -15.38
N PRO A 91 -1.85 13.83 -16.14
CA PRO A 91 -2.83 14.88 -16.39
C PRO A 91 -3.49 15.30 -15.07
N PRO A 92 -3.82 16.59 -14.90
CA PRO A 92 -4.51 17.04 -13.72
C PRO A 92 -5.87 16.35 -13.60
N LEU A 93 -6.24 15.95 -12.37
CA LEU A 93 -7.56 15.42 -12.07
C LEU A 93 -8.59 16.55 -12.22
N ARG A 94 -9.29 16.58 -13.37
CA ARG A 94 -10.28 17.63 -13.70
C ARG A 94 -11.71 17.24 -13.32
N SER A 95 -11.92 15.99 -12.96
CA SER A 95 -13.25 15.48 -12.59
C SER A 95 -13.42 15.51 -11.08
N GLU A 96 -14.63 15.80 -10.63
CA GLU A 96 -15.01 15.69 -9.21
C GLU A 96 -14.82 14.29 -8.64
N LYS A 97 -14.83 13.28 -9.50
CA LYS A 97 -14.61 11.87 -9.14
C LYS A 97 -13.58 11.27 -10.07
N ALA A 98 -12.63 10.53 -9.50
CA ALA A 98 -11.58 9.86 -10.25
C ALA A 98 -11.32 8.46 -9.68
N VAL A 99 -10.94 7.53 -10.56
CA VAL A 99 -10.46 6.21 -10.16
C VAL A 99 -8.98 6.13 -10.53
N VAL A 100 -8.14 5.87 -9.55
CA VAL A 100 -6.70 5.71 -9.72
C VAL A 100 -6.31 4.28 -9.42
N ILE A 101 -5.67 3.63 -10.39
CA ILE A 101 -5.13 2.28 -10.26
C ILE A 101 -3.62 2.40 -10.16
N ASN A 102 -3.09 2.01 -9.00
CA ASN A 102 -1.65 1.92 -8.79
C ASN A 102 -1.21 0.47 -8.99
N ILE A 103 -0.76 0.14 -10.21
CA ILE A 103 -0.35 -1.21 -10.60
C ILE A 103 0.78 -1.75 -9.69
N PRO A 104 1.87 -1.01 -9.42
CA PRO A 104 2.94 -1.46 -8.53
C PRO A 104 2.49 -1.74 -7.09
N GLU A 105 1.46 -1.07 -6.61
CA GLU A 105 0.92 -1.22 -5.26
C GLU A 105 -0.20 -2.26 -5.20
N PHE A 106 -0.71 -2.73 -6.35
CA PHE A 106 -1.89 -3.60 -6.45
C PHE A 106 -3.13 -2.98 -5.80
N ARG A 107 -3.31 -1.66 -5.93
CA ARG A 107 -4.39 -0.91 -5.29
C ARG A 107 -5.16 -0.04 -6.26
N LEU A 108 -6.48 -0.05 -6.07
CA LEU A 108 -7.42 0.90 -6.66
C LEU A 108 -7.89 1.87 -5.59
N ARG A 109 -7.95 3.15 -5.93
CA ARG A 109 -8.55 4.21 -5.10
C ARG A 109 -9.58 4.97 -5.90
N ALA A 110 -10.80 5.06 -5.38
CA ALA A 110 -11.78 6.01 -5.85
C ALA A 110 -11.65 7.31 -5.06
N LEU A 111 -11.44 8.39 -5.78
CA LEU A 111 -11.18 9.71 -5.24
C LEU A 111 -12.37 10.62 -5.51
N GLU A 112 -12.68 11.47 -4.56
CA GLU A 112 -13.51 12.64 -4.74
C GLU A 112 -12.63 13.89 -4.65
N VAL A 113 -12.73 14.74 -5.66
CA VAL A 113 -11.90 15.94 -5.78
C VAL A 113 -12.79 17.15 -5.55
N SER A 114 -12.49 17.92 -4.49
CA SER A 114 -13.14 19.19 -4.20
C SER A 114 -12.09 20.22 -3.79
N ASP A 115 -12.23 21.44 -4.29
CA ASP A 115 -11.36 22.57 -3.95
C ASP A 115 -9.85 22.29 -4.14
N GLY A 116 -9.50 21.47 -5.16
CA GLY A 116 -8.13 21.06 -5.42
C GLY A 116 -7.56 20.01 -4.48
N ALA A 117 -8.35 19.51 -3.52
CA ALA A 117 -7.99 18.42 -2.64
C ALA A 117 -8.67 17.12 -3.08
N ALA A 118 -7.93 16.01 -3.04
CA ALA A 118 -8.44 14.68 -3.37
C ALA A 118 -8.62 13.86 -2.09
N ALA A 119 -9.84 13.44 -1.82
CA ALA A 119 -10.17 12.54 -0.71
C ALA A 119 -10.41 11.12 -1.21
N VAL A 120 -9.79 10.12 -0.57
CA VAL A 120 -10.03 8.71 -0.87
C VAL A 120 -11.37 8.29 -0.26
N ARG A 121 -12.33 7.92 -1.10
CA ARG A 121 -13.65 7.42 -0.67
C ARG A 121 -13.70 5.90 -0.61
N LEU A 122 -12.95 5.23 -1.47
CA LEU A 122 -12.87 3.78 -1.50
C LEU A 122 -11.44 3.37 -1.86
N GLY A 123 -10.90 2.40 -1.16
CA GLY A 123 -9.63 1.76 -1.47
C GLY A 123 -9.77 0.25 -1.40
N MET A 124 -9.24 -0.45 -2.40
CA MET A 124 -9.25 -1.92 -2.43
C MET A 124 -7.99 -2.47 -3.06
N ASN A 125 -7.66 -3.70 -2.69
CA ASN A 125 -6.63 -4.46 -3.39
C ASN A 125 -7.21 -4.98 -4.70
N ILE A 126 -6.39 -5.01 -5.74
CA ILE A 126 -6.78 -5.48 -7.08
C ILE A 126 -5.77 -6.50 -7.59
N ILE A 127 -6.21 -7.32 -8.53
CA ILE A 127 -5.34 -8.18 -9.32
C ILE A 127 -4.96 -7.38 -10.57
N VAL A 128 -3.67 -7.30 -10.86
CA VAL A 128 -3.13 -6.67 -12.06
C VAL A 128 -2.55 -7.71 -13.00
N GLY A 129 -2.38 -7.36 -14.28
CA GLY A 129 -1.80 -8.24 -15.28
C GLY A 129 -0.39 -8.70 -14.94
N ARG A 130 0.03 -9.80 -15.56
CA ARG A 130 1.41 -10.30 -15.44
C ARG A 130 2.29 -9.61 -16.48
N PRO A 131 3.63 -9.51 -16.29
CA PRO A 131 4.54 -8.88 -17.25
C PRO A 131 4.44 -9.41 -18.69
N ARG A 132 3.99 -10.67 -18.87
CA ARG A 132 3.74 -11.26 -20.19
C ARG A 132 2.35 -11.03 -20.76
N HIS A 133 1.44 -10.50 -19.95
CA HIS A 133 0.08 -10.12 -20.29
C HIS A 133 -0.10 -8.72 -19.69
N ALA A 134 0.62 -7.75 -20.27
CA ALA A 134 0.54 -6.36 -19.84
C ALA A 134 -0.93 -5.93 -19.87
N ASP A 135 -1.36 -5.25 -18.80
CA ASP A 135 -2.63 -4.53 -18.84
C ASP A 135 -2.60 -3.64 -20.06
N ALA A 136 -3.68 -3.68 -20.84
CA ALA A 136 -3.79 -2.81 -22.00
C ALA A 136 -3.49 -1.39 -21.56
N ASP A 137 -2.60 -0.74 -22.28
CA ASP A 137 -2.16 0.63 -22.00
C ASP A 137 -3.41 1.52 -22.09
N VAL A 138 -4.06 1.75 -20.95
CA VAL A 138 -5.32 2.50 -20.87
C VAL A 138 -5.00 4.00 -20.88
N HIS A 139 -4.11 4.42 -21.77
CA HIS A 139 -4.00 5.79 -22.25
C HIS A 139 -5.11 6.10 -23.28
N ARG A 140 -6.28 5.55 -23.07
CA ARG A 140 -7.47 6.08 -23.72
C ARG A 140 -7.93 7.27 -22.90
N GLN A 141 -8.04 8.42 -23.56
CA GLN A 141 -8.92 9.49 -23.12
C GLN A 141 -10.26 8.84 -22.80
N HIS A 142 -10.51 8.66 -21.52
CA HIS A 142 -11.75 8.05 -21.09
C HIS A 142 -12.87 8.99 -21.49
N ALA A 143 -13.72 8.56 -22.42
CA ALA A 143 -15.13 8.82 -22.25
C ALA A 143 -15.45 8.51 -20.77
N PRO A 144 -16.21 9.37 -20.06
CA PRO A 144 -16.43 9.22 -18.63
C PRO A 144 -16.82 7.79 -18.34
N CYS A 145 -15.96 7.05 -17.63
CA CYS A 145 -16.26 5.71 -17.20
C CYS A 145 -17.46 5.88 -16.25
N ARG A 146 -18.66 5.60 -16.72
CA ARG A 146 -19.87 5.54 -15.90
C ARG A 146 -19.70 4.35 -14.97
N VAL A 147 -19.06 4.55 -13.82
CA VAL A 147 -19.01 3.55 -12.75
C VAL A 147 -20.40 3.35 -12.14
N GLN A 148 -21.32 4.31 -12.37
CA GLN A 148 -22.71 4.24 -11.91
C GLN A 148 -23.48 2.96 -12.26
N PRO A 149 -23.45 2.41 -13.50
CA PRO A 149 -24.25 1.23 -13.80
C PRO A 149 -23.87 -0.04 -13.03
N LEU A 150 -22.62 -0.17 -12.64
CA LEU A 150 -22.15 -1.36 -11.90
C LEU A 150 -22.55 -1.33 -10.42
N LEU A 151 -22.58 -0.16 -9.82
CA LEU A 151 -23.04 0.01 -8.43
C LEU A 151 -24.57 -0.07 -8.32
N GLU A 152 -25.31 0.41 -9.32
CA GLU A 152 -26.77 0.26 -9.37
C GLU A 152 -27.17 -1.20 -9.57
N ARG A 153 -26.47 -1.96 -10.43
CA ARG A 153 -26.74 -3.40 -10.60
C ARG A 153 -26.45 -4.20 -9.31
N ALA A 154 -25.43 -3.89 -8.58
CA ALA A 154 -25.14 -4.54 -7.30
C ALA A 154 -26.18 -4.22 -6.21
N GLY A 155 -26.89 -3.08 -6.32
CA GLY A 155 -27.97 -2.69 -5.42
C GLY A 155 -29.31 -3.36 -5.73
N VAL A 156 -29.60 -3.62 -7.01
CA VAL A 156 -30.88 -4.22 -7.45
C VAL A 156 -30.91 -5.72 -7.15
N ASP A 157 -29.79 -6.43 -7.25
CA ASP A 157 -29.76 -7.87 -6.93
C ASP A 157 -29.91 -8.19 -5.44
N ARG A 158 -29.77 -7.20 -4.54
CA ARG A 158 -30.04 -7.37 -3.10
C ARG A 158 -31.53 -7.21 -2.73
N ALA A 159 -32.35 -6.62 -3.58
CA ALA A 159 -33.77 -6.37 -3.30
C ALA A 159 -34.72 -7.43 -3.85
N GLN A 160 -34.23 -8.36 -4.66
CA GLN A 160 -35.04 -9.47 -5.21
C GLN A 160 -34.54 -10.82 -4.73
N GLY A 161 -34.49 -10.99 -3.41
CA GLY A 161 -34.44 -12.31 -2.78
C GLY A 161 -35.77 -13.01 -2.90
N ASN A 162 -36.05 -13.62 -4.04
CA ASN A 162 -37.14 -14.59 -4.15
C ASN A 162 -36.76 -15.83 -3.35
N HIS A 163 -37.37 -15.99 -2.18
CA HIS A 163 -37.55 -17.27 -1.52
C HIS A 163 -38.54 -18.06 -2.36
N PRO A 164 -38.28 -19.27 -2.83
CA PRO A 164 -39.32 -20.18 -3.25
C PRO A 164 -40.00 -20.69 -1.97
N GLU A 165 -41.27 -20.24 -1.80
CA GLU A 165 -42.17 -20.89 -0.86
C GLU A 165 -42.35 -22.37 -1.27
N ALA A 166 -42.09 -23.27 -0.34
CA ALA A 166 -42.47 -24.65 -0.42
C ALA A 166 -43.98 -24.72 -0.36
N ALA A 167 -44.62 -25.15 -1.47
CA ALA A 167 -45.99 -25.60 -1.48
C ALA A 167 -46.03 -27.10 -1.20
N ALA A 168 -46.87 -27.47 -0.23
CA ALA A 168 -47.22 -28.82 0.20
C ALA A 168 -47.80 -29.69 -0.89
#